data_9949929172ed3bcac57ef93dadfbb528
#
_entry.id   9949929172ed3bcac57ef93dadfbb528
#
_cell.length_a   1.000
_cell.length_b   1.000
_cell.length_c   1.000
_cell.angle_alpha   90.00
_cell.angle_beta   90.00
_cell.angle_gamma   90.00
#
_symmetry.space_group_name_H-M   'P 1'
#
loop_
_entity.id
_entity.type
_entity.pdbx_description
1 polymer ?
#
loop_
_entity_poly.entity_id
_entity_poly.type
_entity_poly.pdbx_seq_one_letter_code
_entity_poly.pdbx_strand_id
1 'polypeptide(L)'
;ICIDNNILTKKDINNIQNKIKSEIDTAALWAQSQDVPDSNTANKFLFSLSDNLSYGKKEIIDNQQKIVMVDSINHALDEELSNNEKMLIYGQDIADGKGGVFTATKGLSSKYGNDRVFNAPLAESSIVGTAIGLAICGYKPVVEIQFGDYIWTAMMQIRNELATMRYRSNNNWKCPVVIRVPVGGYIHGGLCHSQSIEGYFAHLPGIKIAYPSNAADAKGLLKSACRMNDPVLFLEHKGLYRQGYASSYEPDNNYLLEFGKAKIVKEGNQLTIISWGAIIEKAIQAVNELNVDAEIIDIRTINPLDLKSILNSVKKTNRVIIAHEDNLTNGFGGEIASKIVENAFEFLDAPIKRVASKDYPVPYADELEKEILVQTSWIEKAIEEILEY
;
A
#
# COMPACT_ATOMS: atom_id res chain seq x y z
N ILE A 1 27.81 -2.57 -40.97
CA ILE A 1 28.93 -2.30 -40.03
C ILE A 1 29.88 -3.52 -39.97
N CYS A 2 29.43 -4.74 -39.57
CA CYS A 2 30.34 -5.89 -39.42
C CYS A 2 30.95 -6.32 -40.77
N ILE A 3 30.18 -6.30 -41.85
CA ILE A 3 30.68 -6.64 -43.22
C ILE A 3 31.59 -5.52 -43.73
N ASP A 4 31.21 -4.26 -43.58
CA ASP A 4 31.93 -3.09 -44.06
C ASP A 4 33.31 -2.93 -43.39
N ASN A 5 33.41 -3.40 -42.15
CA ASN A 5 34.66 -3.42 -41.39
C ASN A 5 35.42 -4.76 -41.46
N ASN A 6 35.03 -5.67 -42.34
CA ASN A 6 35.65 -7.01 -42.52
C ASN A 6 35.72 -7.85 -41.23
N ILE A 7 34.82 -7.65 -40.30
CA ILE A 7 34.72 -8.44 -39.05
C ILE A 7 34.05 -9.78 -39.31
N LEU A 8 33.00 -9.78 -40.17
CA LEU A 8 32.25 -10.96 -40.58
C LEU A 8 32.01 -10.94 -42.08
N THR A 9 32.06 -12.13 -42.71
CA THR A 9 31.63 -12.31 -44.10
C THR A 9 30.11 -12.56 -44.15
N LYS A 10 29.49 -12.39 -45.31
CA LYS A 10 28.07 -12.81 -45.50
C LYS A 10 27.87 -14.30 -45.20
N LYS A 11 28.87 -15.15 -45.45
CA LYS A 11 28.82 -16.58 -45.12
C LYS A 11 28.79 -16.79 -43.61
N ASP A 12 29.58 -16.01 -42.85
CA ASP A 12 29.58 -16.13 -41.39
C ASP A 12 28.23 -15.69 -40.78
N ILE A 13 27.63 -14.63 -41.30
CA ILE A 13 26.31 -14.19 -40.90
C ILE A 13 25.25 -15.27 -41.18
N ASN A 14 25.25 -15.86 -42.38
CA ASN A 14 24.33 -16.94 -42.71
C ASN A 14 24.54 -18.17 -41.82
N ASN A 15 25.78 -18.52 -41.52
CA ASN A 15 26.11 -19.64 -40.61
C ASN A 15 25.59 -19.37 -39.20
N ILE A 16 25.78 -18.14 -38.66
CA ILE A 16 25.27 -17.73 -37.36
C ILE A 16 23.75 -17.78 -37.35
N GLN A 17 23.08 -17.23 -38.37
CA GLN A 17 21.62 -17.25 -38.47
C GLN A 17 21.06 -18.68 -38.49
N ASN A 18 21.64 -19.56 -39.30
CA ASN A 18 21.23 -20.96 -39.42
C ASN A 18 21.44 -21.71 -38.09
N LYS A 19 22.58 -21.48 -37.41
CA LYS A 19 22.86 -22.05 -36.10
C LYS A 19 21.84 -21.61 -35.08
N ILE A 20 21.59 -20.30 -34.96
CA ILE A 20 20.60 -19.73 -34.01
C ILE A 20 19.20 -20.27 -34.33
N LYS A 21 18.81 -20.31 -35.59
CA LYS A 21 17.51 -20.88 -35.99
C LYS A 21 17.37 -22.33 -35.53
N SER A 22 18.38 -23.16 -35.78
CA SER A 22 18.38 -24.57 -35.35
C SER A 22 18.30 -24.72 -33.83
N GLU A 23 19.02 -23.87 -33.08
CA GLU A 23 18.97 -23.87 -31.62
C GLU A 23 17.57 -23.49 -31.11
N ILE A 24 16.94 -22.44 -31.70
CA ILE A 24 15.58 -22.03 -31.36
C ILE A 24 14.56 -23.12 -31.70
N ASP A 25 14.62 -23.69 -32.88
CA ASP A 25 13.72 -24.78 -33.32
C ASP A 25 13.84 -25.99 -32.39
N THR A 26 15.07 -26.37 -32.01
CA THR A 26 15.33 -27.46 -31.07
C THR A 26 14.77 -27.14 -29.67
N ALA A 27 14.97 -25.92 -29.16
CA ALA A 27 14.44 -25.51 -27.88
C ALA A 27 12.91 -25.48 -27.89
N ALA A 28 12.29 -25.04 -28.97
CA ALA A 28 10.83 -25.05 -29.12
C ALA A 28 10.26 -26.47 -29.11
N LEU A 29 10.86 -27.40 -29.87
CA LEU A 29 10.45 -28.79 -29.87
C LEU A 29 10.64 -29.45 -28.49
N TRP A 30 11.75 -29.15 -27.84
CA TRP A 30 11.98 -29.63 -26.47
C TRP A 30 10.90 -29.11 -25.52
N ALA A 31 10.55 -27.81 -25.57
CA ALA A 31 9.52 -27.25 -24.72
C ALA A 31 8.14 -27.88 -25.00
N GLN A 32 7.79 -28.13 -26.25
CA GLN A 32 6.54 -28.79 -26.64
C GLN A 32 6.47 -30.27 -26.20
N SER A 33 7.62 -30.93 -26.06
CA SER A 33 7.69 -32.33 -25.60
C SER A 33 7.62 -32.51 -24.10
N GLN A 34 7.65 -31.41 -23.32
CA GLN A 34 7.56 -31.48 -21.87
C GLN A 34 6.12 -31.77 -21.41
N ASP A 35 5.99 -32.35 -20.22
CA ASP A 35 4.70 -32.60 -19.59
C ASP A 35 3.93 -31.30 -19.36
N VAL A 36 2.60 -31.38 -19.47
CA VAL A 36 1.72 -30.25 -19.16
C VAL A 36 1.83 -29.94 -17.65
N PRO A 37 1.94 -28.66 -17.27
CA PRO A 37 1.98 -28.28 -15.84
C PRO A 37 0.78 -28.82 -15.06
N ASP A 38 1.01 -29.28 -13.83
CA ASP A 38 -0.07 -29.68 -12.92
C ASP A 38 -0.94 -28.47 -12.59
N SER A 39 -2.26 -28.57 -12.87
CA SER A 39 -3.24 -27.52 -12.61
C SER A 39 -3.26 -27.05 -11.13
N ASN A 40 -2.92 -27.93 -10.18
CA ASN A 40 -2.80 -27.58 -8.75
C ASN A 40 -1.67 -26.61 -8.46
N THR A 41 -0.78 -26.33 -9.42
CA THR A 41 0.30 -25.35 -9.27
C THR A 41 -0.13 -23.92 -9.63
N ALA A 42 -1.28 -23.73 -10.27
CA ALA A 42 -1.77 -22.43 -10.73
C ALA A 42 -1.98 -21.40 -9.60
N ASN A 43 -2.20 -21.85 -8.37
CA ASN A 43 -2.39 -21.00 -7.20
C ASN A 43 -1.11 -20.78 -6.37
N LYS A 44 0.06 -21.26 -6.84
CA LYS A 44 1.32 -21.15 -6.11
C LYS A 44 2.05 -19.85 -6.45
N PHE A 45 2.84 -19.38 -5.50
CA PHE A 45 3.81 -18.30 -5.69
C PHE A 45 3.25 -16.93 -6.06
N LEU A 46 2.01 -16.63 -5.69
CA LEU A 46 1.51 -15.26 -5.79
C LEU A 46 2.27 -14.34 -4.80
N PHE A 47 2.50 -14.85 -3.59
CA PHE A 47 3.28 -14.20 -2.53
C PHE A 47 4.39 -15.11 -2.00
N SER A 48 5.30 -14.56 -1.21
CA SER A 48 6.32 -15.29 -0.47
C SER A 48 5.68 -16.30 0.48
N LEU A 49 6.23 -17.50 0.56
CA LEU A 49 5.75 -18.53 1.49
C LEU A 49 6.07 -18.18 2.95
N SER A 50 7.12 -17.41 3.20
CA SER A 50 7.48 -16.88 4.51
C SER A 50 8.35 -15.64 4.37
N ASP A 51 8.09 -14.62 5.17
CA ASP A 51 8.94 -13.44 5.27
C ASP A 51 9.90 -13.52 6.47
N ASN A 52 9.84 -14.58 7.30
CA ASN A 52 10.66 -14.81 8.50
C ASN A 52 10.76 -13.58 9.42
N LEU A 53 9.68 -12.80 9.50
CA LEU A 53 9.62 -11.62 10.35
C LEU A 53 9.23 -12.03 11.77
N SER A 54 10.01 -11.56 12.74
CA SER A 54 9.68 -11.71 14.15
C SER A 54 8.95 -10.45 14.61
N TYR A 55 7.65 -10.58 14.81
CA TYR A 55 6.82 -9.50 15.35
C TYR A 55 6.97 -9.46 16.88
N GLY A 56 7.72 -8.48 17.38
CA GLY A 56 7.95 -8.30 18.81
C GLY A 56 6.67 -7.95 19.57
N LYS A 57 6.62 -8.30 20.88
CA LYS A 57 5.57 -7.78 21.76
C LYS A 57 5.78 -6.28 21.93
N LYS A 58 4.67 -5.51 21.84
CA LYS A 58 4.66 -4.08 22.09
C LYS A 58 5.19 -3.77 23.49
N GLU A 59 6.26 -3.00 23.58
CA GLU A 59 6.49 -2.12 24.72
C GLU A 59 6.35 -0.68 24.22
N ILE A 60 5.15 -0.11 24.40
CA ILE A 60 4.98 1.34 24.33
C ILE A 60 5.41 1.84 25.71
N ILE A 61 6.55 2.48 25.77
CA ILE A 61 7.03 3.10 26.99
C ILE A 61 6.30 4.44 27.13
N ASP A 62 5.42 4.55 28.09
CA ASP A 62 4.53 5.69 28.32
C ASP A 62 5.24 7.04 28.62
N ASN A 63 6.57 7.04 28.75
CA ASN A 63 7.39 8.20 29.05
C ASN A 63 8.09 8.84 27.84
N GLN A 64 7.73 8.45 26.61
CA GLN A 64 8.34 9.00 25.40
C GLN A 64 7.51 10.15 24.82
N GLN A 65 8.19 11.02 24.09
CA GLN A 65 7.55 12.10 23.35
C GLN A 65 6.68 11.54 22.22
N LYS A 66 5.47 12.06 22.04
CA LYS A 66 4.65 11.78 20.86
C LYS A 66 5.29 12.37 19.62
N ILE A 67 5.32 11.61 18.54
CA ILE A 67 5.77 12.06 17.23
C ILE A 67 4.64 12.05 16.22
N VAL A 68 4.72 12.90 15.22
CA VAL A 68 3.77 12.96 14.10
C VAL A 68 4.10 11.89 13.05
N MET A 69 3.14 11.58 12.19
CA MET A 69 3.27 10.48 11.23
C MET A 69 4.46 10.66 10.27
N VAL A 70 4.71 11.87 9.77
CA VAL A 70 5.81 12.12 8.83
C VAL A 70 7.19 11.87 9.46
N ASP A 71 7.36 12.24 10.73
CA ASP A 71 8.62 11.99 11.45
C ASP A 71 8.78 10.51 11.76
N SER A 72 7.69 9.81 12.08
CA SER A 72 7.67 8.37 12.29
C SER A 72 8.07 7.59 11.03
N ILE A 73 7.63 8.04 9.86
CA ILE A 73 8.04 7.49 8.55
C ILE A 73 9.52 7.75 8.31
N ASN A 74 10.00 8.97 8.57
CA ASN A 74 11.42 9.32 8.43
C ASN A 74 12.31 8.44 9.31
N HIS A 75 11.95 8.26 10.59
CA HIS A 75 12.69 7.41 11.52
C HIS A 75 12.64 5.93 11.10
N ALA A 76 11.51 5.44 10.58
CA ALA A 76 11.44 4.08 10.03
C ALA A 76 12.42 3.88 8.86
N LEU A 77 12.49 4.84 7.94
CA LEU A 77 13.41 4.81 6.81
C LEU A 77 14.88 4.90 7.26
N ASP A 78 15.17 5.75 8.24
CA ASP A 78 16.50 5.88 8.83
C ASP A 78 16.99 4.58 9.46
N GLU A 79 16.15 3.97 10.29
CA GLU A 79 16.44 2.70 10.95
C GLU A 79 16.66 1.56 9.93
N GLU A 80 15.83 1.46 8.88
CA GLU A 80 15.97 0.42 7.87
C GLU A 80 17.16 0.65 6.93
N LEU A 81 17.51 1.89 6.59
CA LEU A 81 18.76 2.23 5.90
C LEU A 81 20.00 1.86 6.72
N SER A 82 19.95 2.08 8.04
CA SER A 82 21.05 1.69 8.95
C SER A 82 21.22 0.18 9.02
N ASN A 83 20.13 -0.58 8.97
CA ASN A 83 20.12 -2.02 9.10
C ASN A 83 20.36 -2.78 7.80
N ASN A 84 20.23 -2.14 6.63
CA ASN A 84 20.35 -2.79 5.33
C ASN A 84 21.15 -1.92 4.35
N GLU A 85 22.41 -2.26 4.12
CA GLU A 85 23.30 -1.58 3.19
C GLU A 85 22.83 -1.62 1.74
N LYS A 86 21.99 -2.59 1.37
CA LYS A 86 21.41 -2.74 0.03
C LYS A 86 20.10 -1.98 -0.14
N MET A 87 19.60 -1.30 0.90
CA MET A 87 18.41 -0.48 0.78
C MET A 87 18.73 0.84 0.07
N LEU A 88 17.91 1.18 -0.92
CA LEU A 88 17.99 2.42 -1.69
C LEU A 88 16.65 3.16 -1.56
N ILE A 89 16.71 4.47 -1.39
CA ILE A 89 15.52 5.33 -1.40
C ILE A 89 15.66 6.32 -2.54
N TYR A 90 14.66 6.38 -3.43
CA TYR A 90 14.66 7.37 -4.49
C TYR A 90 13.27 7.69 -5.02
N GLY A 91 13.17 8.81 -5.68
CA GLY A 91 11.95 9.38 -6.24
C GLY A 91 12.19 10.85 -6.58
N GLN A 92 11.11 11.58 -6.81
CA GLN A 92 11.21 13.00 -7.13
C GLN A 92 11.41 13.82 -5.83
N ASP A 93 12.36 14.74 -5.83
CA ASP A 93 12.66 15.64 -4.69
C ASP A 93 13.04 14.95 -3.37
N ILE A 94 13.52 13.71 -3.42
CA ILE A 94 13.82 12.87 -2.25
C ILE A 94 15.06 13.34 -1.49
N ALA A 95 16.10 13.77 -2.22
CA ALA A 95 17.35 14.18 -1.63
C ALA A 95 17.23 15.51 -0.85
N ASP A 96 18.25 15.79 -0.01
CA ASP A 96 18.30 16.99 0.80
C ASP A 96 18.33 18.28 -0.05
N GLY A 97 17.84 19.34 0.56
CA GLY A 97 17.35 20.55 -0.06
C GLY A 97 15.82 20.61 0.04
N LYS A 98 15.12 19.49 -0.28
CA LYS A 98 13.69 19.33 -0.01
C LYS A 98 13.41 18.18 0.98
N GLY A 99 14.01 16.98 0.77
CA GLY A 99 13.79 15.82 1.62
C GLY A 99 12.38 15.22 1.43
N GLY A 100 11.90 15.15 0.17
CA GLY A 100 10.53 14.84 -0.18
C GLY A 100 9.58 16.03 -0.10
N VAL A 101 8.47 16.01 -0.81
CA VAL A 101 7.47 17.11 -0.84
C VAL A 101 6.95 17.43 0.56
N PHE A 102 6.78 16.42 1.41
CA PHE A 102 6.29 16.55 2.78
C PHE A 102 7.39 16.34 3.83
N THR A 103 8.66 16.36 3.43
CA THR A 103 9.85 16.21 4.28
C THR A 103 10.03 14.81 4.91
N ALA A 104 9.37 13.79 4.39
CA ALA A 104 9.46 12.42 4.91
C ALA A 104 10.86 11.79 4.78
N THR A 105 11.70 12.29 3.87
CA THR A 105 13.08 11.82 3.64
C THR A 105 14.16 12.84 4.03
N LYS A 106 13.78 13.91 4.75
CA LYS A 106 14.68 14.98 5.16
C LYS A 106 15.87 14.43 5.97
N GLY A 107 17.09 14.85 5.62
CA GLY A 107 18.32 14.47 6.31
C GLY A 107 18.91 13.12 5.87
N LEU A 108 18.13 12.27 5.19
CA LEU A 108 18.59 10.92 4.85
C LEU A 108 19.70 10.92 3.79
N SER A 109 19.64 11.76 2.74
CA SER A 109 20.72 11.82 1.75
C SER A 109 22.02 12.39 2.29
N SER A 110 21.94 13.36 3.20
CA SER A 110 23.12 13.87 3.93
C SER A 110 23.76 12.81 4.83
N LYS A 111 22.94 11.93 5.43
CA LYS A 111 23.43 10.89 6.35
C LYS A 111 23.97 9.65 5.61
N TYR A 112 23.31 9.19 4.56
CA TYR A 112 23.63 7.94 3.87
C TYR A 112 24.28 8.09 2.49
N GLY A 113 24.40 9.33 2.00
CA GLY A 113 24.97 9.64 0.69
C GLY A 113 24.00 9.51 -0.47
N ASN A 114 24.34 10.19 -1.57
CA ASN A 114 23.51 10.22 -2.78
C ASN A 114 23.53 8.90 -3.58
N ASP A 115 24.40 7.97 -3.25
CA ASP A 115 24.40 6.62 -3.83
C ASP A 115 23.30 5.75 -3.25
N ARG A 116 22.75 6.14 -2.10
CA ARG A 116 21.68 5.39 -1.41
C ARG A 116 20.36 6.14 -1.32
N VAL A 117 20.38 7.47 -1.23
CA VAL A 117 19.20 8.33 -1.15
C VAL A 117 19.33 9.44 -2.18
N PHE A 118 18.61 9.36 -3.29
CA PHE A 118 18.84 10.22 -4.45
C PHE A 118 17.56 10.61 -5.21
N ASN A 119 17.66 11.69 -5.98
CA ASN A 119 16.57 12.14 -6.83
C ASN A 119 16.48 11.32 -8.12
N ALA A 120 15.27 10.98 -8.53
CA ALA A 120 14.96 10.47 -9.85
C ALA A 120 14.40 11.59 -10.74
N PRO A 121 14.46 11.44 -12.08
CA PRO A 121 13.72 12.28 -13.00
C PRO A 121 12.20 12.19 -12.80
N LEU A 122 11.46 13.19 -13.31
CA LEU A 122 9.98 13.20 -13.35
C LEU A 122 9.46 12.14 -14.34
N ALA A 123 9.55 10.87 -13.96
CA ALA A 123 9.16 9.73 -14.78
C ALA A 123 8.79 8.54 -13.89
N GLU A 124 7.56 8.47 -13.41
CA GLU A 124 7.11 7.44 -12.46
C GLU A 124 7.25 6.03 -13.02
N SER A 125 7.01 5.85 -14.32
CA SER A 125 7.27 4.56 -15.00
C SER A 125 8.75 4.14 -14.91
N SER A 126 9.69 5.08 -14.99
CA SER A 126 11.11 4.82 -14.80
C SER A 126 11.46 4.53 -13.34
N ILE A 127 10.86 5.27 -12.40
CA ILE A 127 11.06 5.06 -10.96
C ILE A 127 10.70 3.61 -10.58
N VAL A 128 9.50 3.16 -10.94
CA VAL A 128 9.07 1.79 -10.65
C VAL A 128 9.81 0.76 -11.49
N GLY A 129 10.03 1.02 -12.78
CA GLY A 129 10.72 0.10 -13.68
C GLY A 129 12.16 -0.19 -13.26
N THR A 130 12.91 0.83 -12.84
CA THR A 130 14.27 0.65 -12.32
C THR A 130 14.28 -0.05 -10.96
N ALA A 131 13.27 0.20 -10.10
CA ALA A 131 13.11 -0.51 -8.83
C ALA A 131 12.98 -2.03 -9.03
N ILE A 132 12.23 -2.46 -10.04
CA ILE A 132 12.11 -3.88 -10.38
C ILE A 132 13.49 -4.49 -10.70
N GLY A 133 14.27 -3.83 -11.56
CA GLY A 133 15.60 -4.29 -11.92
C GLY A 133 16.54 -4.35 -10.71
N LEU A 134 16.56 -3.31 -9.89
CA LEU A 134 17.34 -3.27 -8.64
C LEU A 134 16.95 -4.39 -7.67
N ALA A 135 15.64 -4.64 -7.50
CA ALA A 135 15.15 -5.70 -6.63
C ALA A 135 15.59 -7.09 -7.09
N ILE A 136 15.53 -7.36 -8.41
CA ILE A 136 16.02 -8.62 -9.00
C ILE A 136 17.53 -8.78 -8.80
N CYS A 137 18.29 -7.68 -8.83
CA CYS A 137 19.72 -7.66 -8.54
C CYS A 137 20.06 -7.77 -7.04
N GLY A 138 19.06 -7.92 -6.17
CA GLY A 138 19.24 -8.17 -4.75
C GLY A 138 19.33 -6.92 -3.88
N TYR A 139 18.96 -5.75 -4.41
CA TYR A 139 18.74 -4.53 -3.63
C TYR A 139 17.35 -4.50 -3.01
N LYS A 140 17.15 -3.58 -2.04
CA LYS A 140 15.84 -3.27 -1.44
C LYS A 140 15.44 -1.83 -1.81
N PRO A 141 14.84 -1.62 -2.97
CA PRO A 141 14.40 -0.29 -3.35
C PRO A 141 13.11 0.10 -2.60
N VAL A 142 13.13 1.29 -2.03
CA VAL A 142 11.99 2.02 -1.47
C VAL A 142 11.83 3.28 -2.29
N VAL A 143 10.82 3.32 -3.13
CA VAL A 143 10.62 4.43 -4.07
C VAL A 143 9.42 5.28 -3.66
N GLU A 144 9.47 6.59 -3.92
CA GLU A 144 8.36 7.49 -3.68
C GLU A 144 7.78 8.01 -5.00
N ILE A 145 6.47 7.93 -5.13
CA ILE A 145 5.68 8.67 -6.10
C ILE A 145 4.98 9.78 -5.31
N GLN A 146 5.22 11.04 -5.67
CA GLN A 146 4.89 12.21 -4.86
C GLN A 146 3.40 12.32 -4.48
N PHE A 147 2.49 11.86 -5.35
CA PHE A 147 1.04 11.88 -5.14
C PHE A 147 0.37 10.67 -5.80
N GLY A 148 -0.69 10.18 -5.18
CA GLY A 148 -1.51 9.11 -5.74
C GLY A 148 -2.00 9.39 -7.16
N ASP A 149 -2.30 10.64 -7.44
CA ASP A 149 -2.73 11.12 -8.75
C ASP A 149 -1.70 10.91 -9.88
N TYR A 150 -0.40 10.76 -9.56
CA TYR A 150 0.66 10.59 -10.55
C TYR A 150 1.04 9.14 -10.83
N ILE A 151 0.56 8.20 -10.03
CA ILE A 151 0.96 6.79 -10.10
C ILE A 151 0.54 6.11 -11.43
N TRP A 152 -0.43 6.68 -12.13
CA TRP A 152 -1.02 6.11 -13.34
C TRP A 152 0.00 5.90 -14.46
N THR A 153 1.00 6.76 -14.57
CA THR A 153 2.07 6.62 -15.57
C THR A 153 2.96 5.39 -15.32
N ALA A 154 2.98 4.86 -14.07
CA ALA A 154 3.70 3.65 -13.68
C ALA A 154 2.81 2.39 -13.62
N MET A 155 1.53 2.49 -14.00
CA MET A 155 0.58 1.38 -13.84
C MET A 155 1.00 0.10 -14.55
N MET A 156 1.60 0.20 -15.74
CA MET A 156 2.09 -0.97 -16.47
C MET A 156 3.23 -1.66 -15.72
N GLN A 157 4.17 -0.90 -15.14
CA GLN A 157 5.28 -1.43 -14.36
C GLN A 157 4.78 -2.09 -13.06
N ILE A 158 3.78 -1.49 -12.41
CA ILE A 158 3.21 -2.04 -11.19
C ILE A 158 2.41 -3.32 -11.48
N ARG A 159 1.45 -3.23 -12.42
CA ARG A 159 0.51 -4.32 -12.68
C ARG A 159 1.15 -5.48 -13.45
N ASN A 160 1.84 -5.20 -14.56
CA ASN A 160 2.29 -6.25 -15.45
C ASN A 160 3.63 -6.85 -15.02
N GLU A 161 4.50 -6.06 -14.38
CA GLU A 161 5.85 -6.49 -14.05
C GLU A 161 5.98 -6.76 -12.54
N LEU A 162 5.80 -5.76 -11.69
CA LEU A 162 6.05 -5.85 -10.26
C LEU A 162 5.16 -6.90 -9.58
N ALA A 163 3.85 -6.77 -9.73
CA ALA A 163 2.87 -7.64 -9.07
C ALA A 163 2.94 -9.10 -9.54
N THR A 164 3.36 -9.34 -10.79
CA THR A 164 3.40 -10.70 -11.37
C THR A 164 4.76 -11.36 -11.35
N MET A 165 5.82 -10.65 -10.97
CA MET A 165 7.21 -11.12 -11.12
C MET A 165 7.45 -12.48 -10.46
N ARG A 166 7.04 -12.66 -9.23
CA ARG A 166 7.18 -13.93 -8.50
C ARG A 166 6.38 -15.05 -9.16
N TYR A 167 5.12 -14.79 -9.49
CA TYR A 167 4.20 -15.75 -10.08
C TYR A 167 4.71 -16.24 -11.45
N ARG A 168 4.98 -15.33 -12.39
CA ARG A 168 5.40 -15.67 -13.75
C ARG A 168 6.80 -16.30 -13.84
N SER A 169 7.65 -16.07 -12.84
CA SER A 169 8.97 -16.68 -12.74
C SER A 169 8.96 -18.01 -11.97
N ASN A 170 7.80 -18.52 -11.58
CA ASN A 170 7.68 -19.70 -10.74
C ASN A 170 8.55 -19.61 -9.47
N ASN A 171 8.47 -18.46 -8.76
CA ASN A 171 9.23 -18.10 -7.56
C ASN A 171 10.76 -17.95 -7.74
N ASN A 172 11.27 -17.93 -8.96
CA ASN A 172 12.71 -17.74 -9.19
C ASN A 172 13.16 -16.32 -8.90
N TRP A 173 12.28 -15.32 -9.09
CA TRP A 173 12.58 -13.91 -8.83
C TRP A 173 11.70 -13.34 -7.73
N LYS A 174 12.36 -12.86 -6.69
CA LYS A 174 11.74 -12.00 -5.67
C LYS A 174 11.74 -10.57 -6.20
N CYS A 175 10.73 -9.80 -5.83
CA CYS A 175 10.66 -8.40 -6.21
C CYS A 175 10.26 -7.52 -5.00
N PRO A 176 11.14 -7.38 -3.99
CA PRO A 176 10.84 -6.73 -2.71
C PRO A 176 10.87 -5.20 -2.81
N VAL A 177 10.09 -4.63 -3.70
CA VAL A 177 9.96 -3.17 -3.87
C VAL A 177 8.93 -2.62 -2.90
N VAL A 178 9.22 -1.49 -2.26
CA VAL A 178 8.24 -0.69 -1.54
C VAL A 178 7.98 0.58 -2.34
N ILE A 179 6.73 0.82 -2.71
CA ILE A 179 6.30 2.07 -3.35
C ILE A 179 5.55 2.87 -2.30
N ARG A 180 6.12 3.98 -1.84
CA ARG A 180 5.50 4.95 -0.95
C ARG A 180 4.73 5.96 -1.80
N VAL A 181 3.49 6.24 -1.39
CA VAL A 181 2.64 7.16 -2.14
C VAL A 181 1.81 8.01 -1.16
N PRO A 182 2.04 9.32 -1.09
CA PRO A 182 1.12 10.25 -0.44
C PRO A 182 -0.22 10.30 -1.17
N VAL A 183 -1.31 10.05 -0.44
CA VAL A 183 -2.68 9.98 -0.96
C VAL A 183 -3.65 10.81 -0.12
N GLY A 184 -4.90 10.91 -0.54
CA GLY A 184 -6.00 11.51 0.21
C GLY A 184 -6.11 13.02 0.09
N GLY A 185 -7.24 13.55 0.53
CA GLY A 185 -7.59 14.97 0.52
C GLY A 185 -7.40 15.67 1.87
N TYR A 186 -8.30 16.60 2.20
CA TYR A 186 -8.29 17.47 3.38
C TYR A 186 -7.05 18.37 3.48
N ILE A 187 -6.46 18.72 2.36
CA ILE A 187 -5.26 19.56 2.25
C ILE A 187 -5.41 20.68 1.22
N HIS A 188 -6.58 20.84 0.63
CA HIS A 188 -6.84 21.77 -0.48
C HIS A 188 -5.90 21.53 -1.67
N GLY A 189 -5.63 20.25 -1.99
CA GLY A 189 -4.74 19.85 -3.07
C GLY A 189 -5.39 19.94 -4.47
N GLY A 190 -6.71 20.03 -4.53
CA GLY A 190 -7.47 20.06 -5.79
C GLY A 190 -7.40 18.77 -6.59
N LEU A 191 -7.71 18.84 -7.87
CA LEU A 191 -7.98 17.69 -8.74
C LEU A 191 -6.81 16.71 -8.91
N CYS A 192 -5.57 17.17 -8.78
CA CYS A 192 -4.38 16.40 -9.12
C CYS A 192 -3.50 16.08 -7.89
N HIS A 193 -3.98 16.32 -6.66
CA HIS A 193 -3.18 16.12 -5.46
C HIS A 193 -4.00 15.59 -4.27
N SER A 194 -5.24 15.10 -4.47
CA SER A 194 -6.16 14.80 -3.38
C SER A 194 -6.85 13.44 -3.47
N GLN A 195 -6.50 12.61 -4.47
CA GLN A 195 -7.25 11.39 -4.72
C GLN A 195 -6.79 10.25 -3.79
N SER A 196 -7.76 9.42 -3.39
CA SER A 196 -7.55 8.08 -2.85
C SER A 196 -7.51 7.08 -4.00
N ILE A 197 -6.69 6.03 -3.88
CA ILE A 197 -6.39 5.11 -5.00
C ILE A 197 -6.43 3.64 -4.61
N GLU A 198 -6.70 3.33 -3.35
CA GLU A 198 -6.62 1.96 -2.82
C GLU A 198 -7.55 0.99 -3.54
N GLY A 199 -8.74 1.43 -3.96
CA GLY A 199 -9.69 0.61 -4.70
C GLY A 199 -9.13 0.06 -6.01
N TYR A 200 -8.38 0.88 -6.76
CA TYR A 200 -7.74 0.45 -8.00
C TYR A 200 -6.67 -0.61 -7.78
N PHE A 201 -5.85 -0.45 -6.74
CA PHE A 201 -4.72 -1.35 -6.46
C PHE A 201 -5.14 -2.60 -5.70
N ALA A 202 -6.23 -2.56 -4.93
CA ALA A 202 -6.81 -3.73 -4.29
C ALA A 202 -7.23 -4.81 -5.31
N HIS A 203 -7.53 -4.42 -6.54
CA HIS A 203 -7.85 -5.33 -7.64
C HIS A 203 -6.62 -6.05 -8.22
N LEU A 204 -5.39 -5.65 -7.91
CA LEU A 204 -4.17 -6.23 -8.47
C LEU A 204 -3.67 -7.42 -7.62
N PRO A 205 -3.73 -8.66 -8.13
CA PRO A 205 -3.13 -9.79 -7.44
C PRO A 205 -1.60 -9.67 -7.43
N GLY A 206 -0.98 -9.99 -6.30
CA GLY A 206 0.49 -10.04 -6.15
C GLY A 206 1.14 -8.79 -5.57
N ILE A 207 0.36 -7.80 -5.12
CA ILE A 207 0.87 -6.63 -4.38
C ILE A 207 0.21 -6.54 -3.01
N LYS A 208 0.98 -6.29 -1.96
CA LYS A 208 0.46 -5.99 -0.61
C LYS A 208 0.22 -4.49 -0.49
N ILE A 209 -0.80 -4.09 0.27
CA ILE A 209 -1.19 -2.68 0.41
C ILE A 209 -1.39 -2.35 1.87
N ALA A 210 -0.62 -1.38 2.39
CA ALA A 210 -0.79 -0.82 3.73
C ALA A 210 -1.33 0.60 3.65
N TYR A 211 -2.15 0.99 4.64
CA TYR A 211 -2.73 2.31 4.74
C TYR A 211 -2.91 2.68 6.23
N PRO A 212 -1.84 3.08 6.92
CA PRO A 212 -1.89 3.42 8.35
C PRO A 212 -2.69 4.70 8.62
N SER A 213 -3.29 4.77 9.83
CA SER A 213 -4.06 5.90 10.32
C SER A 213 -3.32 6.73 11.38
N ASN A 214 -2.17 6.27 11.88
CA ASN A 214 -1.41 6.94 12.94
C ASN A 214 0.10 6.68 12.82
N ALA A 215 0.89 7.45 13.57
CA ALA A 215 2.35 7.44 13.51
C ALA A 215 2.98 6.10 13.87
N ALA A 216 2.52 5.42 14.94
CA ALA A 216 3.09 4.14 15.36
C ALA A 216 2.82 3.04 14.33
N ASP A 217 1.59 2.99 13.79
CA ASP A 217 1.23 2.02 12.76
C ASP A 217 1.97 2.27 11.45
N ALA A 218 2.20 3.55 11.09
CA ALA A 218 3.02 3.92 9.94
C ALA A 218 4.46 3.40 10.08
N LYS A 219 5.11 3.60 11.24
CA LYS A 219 6.46 3.08 11.51
C LYS A 219 6.50 1.56 11.41
N GLY A 220 5.62 0.88 12.14
CA GLY A 220 5.63 -0.58 12.23
C GLY A 220 5.35 -1.28 10.90
N LEU A 221 4.37 -0.77 10.13
CA LEU A 221 4.01 -1.32 8.81
C LEU A 221 5.09 -1.02 7.76
N LEU A 222 5.67 0.21 7.75
CA LEU A 222 6.72 0.55 6.79
C LEU A 222 7.98 -0.28 7.00
N LYS A 223 8.40 -0.48 8.25
CA LYS A 223 9.53 -1.36 8.57
C LYS A 223 9.26 -2.81 8.16
N SER A 224 8.06 -3.31 8.42
CA SER A 224 7.65 -4.64 7.94
C SER A 224 7.72 -4.72 6.41
N ALA A 225 7.22 -3.72 5.69
CA ALA A 225 7.30 -3.65 4.23
C ALA A 225 8.75 -3.65 3.73
N CYS A 226 9.65 -2.91 4.39
CA CYS A 226 11.08 -2.91 4.06
C CYS A 226 11.75 -4.26 4.25
N ARG A 227 11.23 -5.13 5.11
CA ARG A 227 11.80 -6.46 5.40
C ARG A 227 11.12 -7.62 4.67
N MET A 228 9.95 -7.38 4.05
CA MET A 228 9.24 -8.40 3.26
C MET A 228 9.93 -8.70 1.93
N ASN A 229 9.66 -9.90 1.40
CA ASN A 229 10.12 -10.35 0.08
C ASN A 229 9.12 -10.06 -1.05
N ASP A 230 7.94 -9.56 -0.73
CA ASP A 230 6.89 -9.22 -1.69
C ASP A 230 6.84 -7.71 -1.97
N PRO A 231 6.29 -7.29 -3.11
CA PRO A 231 6.07 -5.89 -3.39
C PRO A 231 4.98 -5.31 -2.49
N VAL A 232 5.19 -4.07 -2.03
CA VAL A 232 4.27 -3.36 -1.15
C VAL A 232 3.96 -1.98 -1.73
N LEU A 233 2.69 -1.65 -1.84
CA LEU A 233 2.20 -0.28 -2.00
C LEU A 233 1.89 0.27 -0.62
N PHE A 234 2.62 1.29 -0.20
CA PHE A 234 2.48 1.91 1.10
C PHE A 234 1.83 3.28 0.94
N LEU A 235 0.54 3.35 1.25
CA LEU A 235 -0.29 4.54 1.11
C LEU A 235 -0.17 5.41 2.36
N GLU A 236 0.20 6.66 2.18
CA GLU A 236 0.44 7.61 3.26
C GLU A 236 -0.57 8.76 3.16
N HIS A 237 -1.55 8.79 4.06
CA HIS A 237 -2.52 9.88 4.01
C HIS A 237 -1.85 11.20 4.41
N LYS A 238 -1.58 12.06 3.43
CA LYS A 238 -0.81 13.30 3.64
C LYS A 238 -1.49 14.32 4.54
N GLY A 239 -2.83 14.29 4.62
CA GLY A 239 -3.59 15.07 5.60
C GLY A 239 -3.30 14.69 7.05
N LEU A 240 -2.80 13.47 7.32
CA LEU A 240 -2.44 12.99 8.66
C LEU A 240 -0.99 13.32 9.07
N TYR A 241 -0.12 13.66 8.14
CA TYR A 241 1.32 13.75 8.37
C TYR A 241 1.73 14.56 9.60
N ARG A 242 1.03 15.67 9.89
CA ARG A 242 1.38 16.58 10.97
C ARG A 242 0.25 16.78 11.98
N GLN A 243 -0.79 15.95 11.92
CA GLN A 243 -1.94 16.07 12.82
C GLN A 243 -1.63 15.51 14.20
N GLY A 244 -1.95 16.28 15.25
CA GLY A 244 -1.72 15.86 16.64
C GLY A 244 -2.53 14.63 17.03
N TYR A 245 -3.74 14.46 16.52
CA TYR A 245 -4.59 13.29 16.78
C TYR A 245 -4.06 12.00 16.12
N ALA A 246 -3.30 12.10 15.03
CA ALA A 246 -2.63 10.98 14.39
C ALA A 246 -1.23 10.72 14.97
N SER A 247 -0.76 11.52 15.94
CA SER A 247 0.50 11.31 16.62
C SER A 247 0.44 10.10 17.56
N SER A 248 1.58 9.47 17.80
CA SER A 248 1.71 8.35 18.73
C SER A 248 2.99 8.46 19.52
N TYR A 249 3.08 7.80 20.68
CA TYR A 249 4.37 7.54 21.30
C TYR A 249 5.23 6.76 20.31
N GLU A 250 6.50 7.13 20.17
CA GLU A 250 7.38 6.51 19.23
C GLU A 250 7.70 5.07 19.65
N PRO A 251 7.41 4.06 18.80
CA PRO A 251 7.81 2.69 19.08
C PRO A 251 9.32 2.52 18.94
N ASP A 252 9.88 1.51 19.62
CA ASP A 252 11.29 1.18 19.53
C ASP A 252 11.72 0.65 18.14
N ASN A 253 13.04 0.49 17.96
CA ASN A 253 13.64 0.04 16.70
C ASN A 253 13.29 -1.41 16.31
N ASN A 254 12.70 -2.21 17.20
CA ASN A 254 12.29 -3.59 16.92
C ASN A 254 10.81 -3.70 16.60
N TYR A 255 10.07 -2.59 16.69
CA TYR A 255 8.65 -2.58 16.46
C TYR A 255 8.30 -2.86 14.99
N LEU A 256 7.62 -3.97 14.76
CA LEU A 256 7.09 -4.40 13.47
C LEU A 256 5.61 -4.70 13.62
N LEU A 257 4.82 -4.42 12.59
CA LEU A 257 3.42 -4.78 12.51
C LEU A 257 3.18 -5.79 11.40
N GLU A 258 2.39 -6.81 11.74
CA GLU A 258 1.98 -7.83 10.81
C GLU A 258 0.92 -7.29 9.83
N PHE A 259 1.13 -7.53 8.55
CA PHE A 259 0.13 -7.27 7.52
C PHE A 259 -1.04 -8.27 7.66
N GLY A 260 -2.26 -7.82 7.39
CA GLY A 260 -3.45 -8.63 7.59
C GLY A 260 -3.89 -8.74 9.05
N LYS A 261 -3.51 -7.76 9.88
CA LYS A 261 -3.95 -7.62 11.27
C LYS A 261 -4.58 -6.26 11.49
N ALA A 262 -5.88 -6.24 11.61
CA ALA A 262 -6.65 -5.06 11.98
C ALA A 262 -6.43 -4.68 13.46
N LYS A 263 -6.82 -3.47 13.82
CA LYS A 263 -6.81 -2.97 15.20
C LYS A 263 -8.21 -2.55 15.60
N ILE A 264 -8.69 -3.07 16.72
CA ILE A 264 -9.83 -2.48 17.41
C ILE A 264 -9.35 -1.20 18.07
N VAL A 265 -9.77 -0.06 17.54
CA VAL A 265 -9.40 1.27 18.02
C VAL A 265 -10.29 1.67 19.21
N LYS A 266 -11.55 1.24 19.17
CA LYS A 266 -12.53 1.42 20.23
C LYS A 266 -13.39 0.17 20.30
N GLU A 267 -13.53 -0.39 21.50
CA GLU A 267 -14.46 -1.49 21.77
C GLU A 267 -15.89 -0.96 21.82
N GLY A 268 -16.87 -1.79 21.44
CA GLY A 268 -18.29 -1.48 21.49
C GLY A 268 -19.18 -2.66 21.13
N ASN A 269 -20.50 -2.54 21.37
CA ASN A 269 -21.42 -3.67 21.21
C ASN A 269 -22.68 -3.35 20.37
N GLN A 270 -22.98 -2.10 20.06
CA GLN A 270 -24.22 -1.74 19.34
C GLN A 270 -24.06 -1.79 17.82
N LEU A 271 -22.90 -1.41 17.30
CA LEU A 271 -22.57 -1.45 15.88
C LEU A 271 -21.06 -1.51 15.66
N THR A 272 -20.64 -1.96 14.46
CA THR A 272 -19.26 -1.95 14.02
C THR A 272 -19.04 -0.89 12.95
N ILE A 273 -18.01 -0.05 13.12
CA ILE A 273 -17.52 0.86 12.08
C ILE A 273 -16.17 0.36 11.60
N ILE A 274 -16.08 0.00 10.31
CA ILE A 274 -14.86 -0.45 9.66
C ILE A 274 -14.30 0.69 8.84
N SER A 275 -13.03 1.03 9.06
CA SER A 275 -12.42 2.19 8.39
C SER A 275 -10.90 2.06 8.29
N TRP A 276 -10.25 3.06 7.66
CA TRP A 276 -8.81 3.21 7.54
C TRP A 276 -8.40 4.65 7.24
N GLY A 277 -7.09 4.94 7.34
CA GLY A 277 -6.56 6.27 7.03
C GLY A 277 -7.18 7.38 7.84
N ALA A 278 -7.48 8.52 7.20
CA ALA A 278 -8.01 9.70 7.86
C ALA A 278 -9.44 9.54 8.43
N ILE A 279 -10.20 8.56 7.94
CA ILE A 279 -11.60 8.39 8.34
C ILE A 279 -11.72 7.75 9.73
N ILE A 280 -10.68 7.12 10.25
CA ILE A 280 -10.65 6.59 11.62
C ILE A 280 -10.96 7.67 12.66
N GLU A 281 -10.30 8.83 12.57
CA GLU A 281 -10.53 9.93 13.50
C GLU A 281 -11.97 10.48 13.41
N LYS A 282 -12.49 10.62 12.18
CA LYS A 282 -13.87 11.06 11.97
C LYS A 282 -14.89 10.06 12.55
N ALA A 283 -14.60 8.75 12.45
CA ALA A 283 -15.43 7.74 13.08
C ALA A 283 -15.38 7.81 14.62
N ILE A 284 -14.21 8.06 15.20
CA ILE A 284 -14.07 8.27 16.64
C ILE A 284 -14.85 9.50 17.10
N GLN A 285 -14.75 10.61 16.37
CA GLN A 285 -15.49 11.83 16.67
C GLN A 285 -17.00 11.61 16.64
N ALA A 286 -17.52 11.02 15.54
CA ALA A 286 -18.95 10.75 15.39
C ALA A 286 -19.51 9.88 16.52
N VAL A 287 -18.80 8.81 16.88
CA VAL A 287 -19.19 7.91 17.96
C VAL A 287 -19.19 8.63 19.33
N ASN A 288 -18.22 9.50 19.57
CA ASN A 288 -18.13 10.26 20.83
C ASN A 288 -19.22 11.34 20.90
N GLU A 289 -19.50 12.07 19.82
CA GLU A 289 -20.52 13.13 19.77
C GLU A 289 -21.93 12.55 19.98
N LEU A 290 -22.21 11.39 19.41
CA LEU A 290 -23.48 10.69 19.61
C LEU A 290 -23.53 9.84 20.89
N ASN A 291 -22.40 9.68 21.60
CA ASN A 291 -22.27 8.81 22.78
C ASN A 291 -22.78 7.37 22.54
N VAL A 292 -22.42 6.77 21.40
CA VAL A 292 -22.84 5.43 20.98
C VAL A 292 -21.79 4.38 21.38
N ASP A 293 -22.23 3.20 21.81
CA ASP A 293 -21.37 2.04 22.13
C ASP A 293 -20.97 1.28 20.84
N ALA A 294 -20.16 1.95 19.99
CA ALA A 294 -19.71 1.41 18.71
C ALA A 294 -18.29 0.84 18.80
N GLU A 295 -18.10 -0.34 18.16
CA GLU A 295 -16.76 -0.88 17.90
C GLU A 295 -16.18 -0.25 16.64
N ILE A 296 -14.95 0.28 16.72
CA ILE A 296 -14.25 0.87 15.58
C ILE A 296 -13.05 0.00 15.23
N ILE A 297 -13.00 -0.47 13.98
CA ILE A 297 -11.92 -1.28 13.42
C ILE A 297 -11.13 -0.46 12.42
N ASP A 298 -9.84 -0.28 12.68
CA ASP A 298 -8.86 0.16 11.69
C ASP A 298 -8.27 -1.07 10.99
N ILE A 299 -8.56 -1.24 9.69
CA ILE A 299 -8.06 -2.39 8.93
C ILE A 299 -6.56 -2.35 8.67
N ARG A 300 -5.90 -1.16 8.72
CA ARG A 300 -4.45 -0.96 8.54
C ARG A 300 -3.89 -1.42 7.21
N THR A 301 -4.37 -2.54 6.69
CA THR A 301 -3.94 -3.12 5.41
C THR A 301 -5.15 -3.46 4.56
N ILE A 302 -5.10 -2.99 3.32
CA ILE A 302 -6.12 -3.30 2.30
C ILE A 302 -5.90 -4.73 1.77
N ASN A 303 -4.64 -5.08 1.53
CA ASN A 303 -4.25 -6.42 1.09
C ASN A 303 -2.95 -6.87 1.80
N PRO A 304 -2.96 -7.96 2.58
CA PRO A 304 -4.12 -8.79 2.92
C PRO A 304 -5.09 -8.09 3.89
N LEU A 305 -6.38 -8.37 3.75
CA LEU A 305 -7.44 -7.91 4.65
C LEU A 305 -7.58 -8.86 5.85
N ASP A 306 -7.72 -8.34 7.06
CA ASP A 306 -8.08 -9.12 8.25
C ASP A 306 -9.59 -9.39 8.32
N LEU A 307 -10.06 -10.23 7.40
CA LEU A 307 -11.47 -10.59 7.34
C LEU A 307 -11.96 -11.26 8.64
N LYS A 308 -11.10 -12.01 9.32
CA LYS A 308 -11.45 -12.69 10.57
C LYS A 308 -11.84 -11.71 11.67
N SER A 309 -11.06 -10.66 11.88
CA SER A 309 -11.36 -9.63 12.89
C SER A 309 -12.64 -8.89 12.54
N ILE A 310 -12.84 -8.55 11.26
CA ILE A 310 -14.08 -7.93 10.77
C ILE A 310 -15.29 -8.80 11.07
N LEU A 311 -15.28 -10.08 10.67
CA LEU A 311 -16.41 -10.99 10.87
C LEU A 311 -16.71 -11.25 12.35
N ASN A 312 -15.68 -11.29 13.22
CA ASN A 312 -15.89 -11.43 14.65
C ASN A 312 -16.63 -10.23 15.24
N SER A 313 -16.28 -9.02 14.81
CA SER A 313 -16.96 -7.80 15.24
C SER A 313 -18.41 -7.75 14.72
N VAL A 314 -18.62 -8.05 13.44
CA VAL A 314 -19.95 -8.10 12.83
C VAL A 314 -20.88 -9.06 13.57
N LYS A 315 -20.39 -10.26 13.91
CA LYS A 315 -21.16 -11.27 14.69
C LYS A 315 -21.47 -10.83 16.11
N LYS A 316 -20.68 -9.90 16.66
CA LYS A 316 -20.91 -9.34 17.99
C LYS A 316 -21.95 -8.21 17.98
N THR A 317 -21.90 -7.35 16.99
CA THR A 317 -22.65 -6.09 16.97
C THR A 317 -23.87 -6.09 16.05
N ASN A 318 -23.92 -6.97 15.05
CA ASN A 318 -25.02 -7.21 14.10
C ASN A 318 -25.37 -6.02 13.18
N ARG A 319 -24.72 -4.86 13.35
CA ARG A 319 -24.89 -3.64 12.53
C ARG A 319 -23.55 -3.13 12.05
N VAL A 320 -23.46 -2.74 10.76
CA VAL A 320 -22.18 -2.44 10.13
C VAL A 320 -22.23 -1.14 9.34
N ILE A 321 -21.29 -0.27 9.62
CA ILE A 321 -20.94 0.89 8.80
C ILE A 321 -19.53 0.67 8.26
N ILE A 322 -19.32 0.90 6.95
CA ILE A 322 -17.99 0.91 6.32
C ILE A 322 -17.75 2.34 5.85
N ALA A 323 -16.77 3.01 6.46
CA ALA A 323 -16.46 4.40 6.17
C ALA A 323 -15.06 4.54 5.56
N HIS A 324 -14.94 5.19 4.38
CA HIS A 324 -13.66 5.39 3.71
C HIS A 324 -13.64 6.63 2.83
N GLU A 325 -12.44 7.12 2.51
CA GLU A 325 -12.28 8.34 1.74
C GLU A 325 -12.38 8.16 0.23
N ASP A 326 -12.04 6.99 -0.29
CA ASP A 326 -12.19 6.69 -1.73
C ASP A 326 -13.66 6.84 -2.17
N ASN A 327 -13.89 6.94 -3.47
CA ASN A 327 -15.22 7.09 -4.05
C ASN A 327 -16.18 5.96 -3.62
N LEU A 328 -17.47 6.27 -3.56
CA LEU A 328 -18.49 5.26 -3.21
C LEU A 328 -18.56 4.14 -4.26
N THR A 329 -18.49 4.51 -5.54
CA THR A 329 -18.51 3.54 -6.64
C THR A 329 -17.16 2.86 -6.77
N ASN A 330 -17.15 1.52 -6.69
CA ASN A 330 -15.95 0.68 -6.74
C ASN A 330 -14.88 0.95 -5.67
N GLY A 331 -15.16 1.78 -4.66
CA GLY A 331 -14.29 1.89 -3.49
C GLY A 331 -14.22 0.56 -2.73
N PHE A 332 -13.08 0.33 -2.06
CA PHE A 332 -12.79 -0.96 -1.39
C PHE A 332 -13.83 -1.35 -0.31
N GLY A 333 -14.57 -0.37 0.22
CA GLY A 333 -15.70 -0.63 1.12
C GLY A 333 -16.80 -1.51 0.51
N GLY A 334 -16.96 -1.51 -0.82
CA GLY A 334 -17.88 -2.41 -1.52
C GLY A 334 -17.44 -3.88 -1.45
N GLU A 335 -16.14 -4.15 -1.58
CA GLU A 335 -15.56 -5.50 -1.43
C GLU A 335 -15.72 -6.01 0.00
N ILE A 336 -15.45 -5.15 1.00
CA ILE A 336 -15.65 -5.52 2.41
C ILE A 336 -17.11 -5.86 2.68
N ALA A 337 -18.06 -5.07 2.16
CA ALA A 337 -19.49 -5.33 2.30
C ALA A 337 -19.89 -6.68 1.68
N SER A 338 -19.39 -6.99 0.48
CA SER A 338 -19.64 -8.29 -0.18
C SER A 338 -19.12 -9.45 0.67
N LYS A 339 -17.87 -9.35 1.17
CA LYS A 339 -17.30 -10.40 2.04
C LYS A 339 -18.07 -10.60 3.35
N ILE A 340 -18.62 -9.54 3.94
CA ILE A 340 -19.45 -9.65 5.12
C ILE A 340 -20.75 -10.38 4.78
N VAL A 341 -21.43 -10.01 3.69
CA VAL A 341 -22.67 -10.65 3.26
C VAL A 341 -22.44 -12.13 2.92
N GLU A 342 -21.36 -12.49 2.26
CA GLU A 342 -21.02 -13.87 1.93
C GLU A 342 -20.74 -14.75 3.17
N ASN A 343 -20.24 -14.17 4.29
CA ASN A 343 -19.74 -14.95 5.42
C ASN A 343 -20.46 -14.71 6.76
N ALA A 344 -21.38 -13.74 6.82
CA ALA A 344 -22.04 -13.34 8.07
C ALA A 344 -23.43 -12.71 7.83
N PHE A 345 -24.08 -12.98 6.70
CA PHE A 345 -25.40 -12.43 6.38
C PHE A 345 -26.43 -12.71 7.47
N GLU A 346 -26.44 -13.93 8.03
CA GLU A 346 -27.35 -14.35 9.07
C GLU A 346 -27.19 -13.63 10.41
N PHE A 347 -26.12 -12.85 10.56
CA PHE A 347 -25.85 -12.03 11.75
C PHE A 347 -26.23 -10.56 11.57
N LEU A 348 -26.70 -10.14 10.41
CA LEU A 348 -27.02 -8.74 10.15
C LEU A 348 -28.46 -8.41 10.54
N ASP A 349 -28.62 -7.45 11.46
CA ASP A 349 -29.92 -6.90 11.86
C ASP A 349 -30.36 -5.71 11.00
N ALA A 350 -29.44 -5.14 10.21
CA ALA A 350 -29.66 -3.99 9.36
C ALA A 350 -28.87 -4.08 8.04
N PRO A 351 -29.26 -3.35 6.99
CA PRO A 351 -28.45 -3.21 5.79
C PRO A 351 -27.08 -2.61 6.10
N ILE A 352 -26.02 -3.13 5.46
CA ILE A 352 -24.68 -2.52 5.59
C ILE A 352 -24.71 -1.10 5.01
N LYS A 353 -24.33 -0.10 5.80
CA LYS A 353 -24.18 1.28 5.36
C LYS A 353 -22.75 1.54 4.90
N ARG A 354 -22.59 2.15 3.70
CA ARG A 354 -21.29 2.64 3.22
C ARG A 354 -21.29 4.17 3.25
N VAL A 355 -20.33 4.74 3.95
CA VAL A 355 -20.07 6.18 3.99
C VAL A 355 -18.75 6.43 3.28
N ALA A 356 -18.81 7.05 2.11
CA ALA A 356 -17.66 7.26 1.24
C ALA A 356 -17.73 8.62 0.57
N SER A 357 -16.61 9.05 -0.03
CA SER A 357 -16.63 10.29 -0.81
C SER A 357 -17.57 10.16 -2.00
N LYS A 358 -18.12 11.28 -2.41
CA LYS A 358 -18.98 11.35 -3.59
C LYS A 358 -18.17 11.04 -4.85
N ASP A 359 -18.83 10.50 -5.87
CA ASP A 359 -18.20 10.12 -7.16
C ASP A 359 -17.85 11.36 -8.00
N TYR A 360 -17.05 12.26 -7.43
CA TYR A 360 -16.58 13.49 -8.07
C TYR A 360 -15.09 13.68 -7.79
N PRO A 361 -14.33 14.31 -8.70
CA PRO A 361 -12.97 14.75 -8.40
C PRO A 361 -12.96 15.74 -7.23
N VAL A 362 -11.93 15.66 -6.39
CA VAL A 362 -11.82 16.52 -5.21
C VAL A 362 -11.45 17.95 -5.63
N PRO A 363 -12.30 18.95 -5.34
CA PRO A 363 -12.05 20.35 -5.72
C PRO A 363 -11.07 21.03 -4.75
N TYR A 364 -10.62 22.23 -5.17
CA TYR A 364 -9.62 23.00 -4.39
C TYR A 364 -10.25 23.81 -3.24
N ALA A 365 -11.40 24.46 -3.48
CA ALA A 365 -12.02 25.33 -2.49
C ALA A 365 -12.53 24.53 -1.29
N ASP A 366 -12.32 25.04 -0.08
CA ASP A 366 -12.65 24.37 1.19
C ASP A 366 -14.11 23.92 1.27
N GLU A 367 -15.05 24.80 0.88
CA GLU A 367 -16.47 24.48 0.90
C GLU A 367 -16.84 23.36 -0.07
N LEU A 368 -16.16 23.31 -1.23
CA LEU A 368 -16.40 22.28 -2.24
C LEU A 368 -15.70 20.97 -1.86
N GLU A 369 -14.48 21.03 -1.31
CA GLU A 369 -13.76 19.84 -0.81
C GLU A 369 -14.59 19.15 0.31
N LYS A 370 -15.12 19.91 1.25
CA LYS A 370 -16.00 19.41 2.32
C LYS A 370 -17.30 18.77 1.81
N GLU A 371 -17.83 19.27 0.70
CA GLU A 371 -19.04 18.70 0.07
C GLU A 371 -18.78 17.35 -0.62
N ILE A 372 -17.54 17.07 -1.02
CA ILE A 372 -17.17 15.84 -1.74
C ILE A 372 -16.58 14.79 -0.79
N LEU A 373 -15.68 15.17 0.11
CA LEU A 373 -15.01 14.27 1.02
C LEU A 373 -15.85 13.97 2.28
N VAL A 374 -15.72 12.75 2.80
CA VAL A 374 -16.43 12.29 3.99
C VAL A 374 -16.27 13.25 5.17
N GLN A 375 -17.39 13.64 5.78
CA GLN A 375 -17.45 14.46 6.98
C GLN A 375 -17.90 13.62 8.18
N THR A 376 -17.56 14.05 9.40
CA THR A 376 -18.01 13.42 10.65
C THR A 376 -19.54 13.31 10.68
N SER A 377 -20.25 14.36 10.29
CA SER A 377 -21.71 14.40 10.23
C SER A 377 -22.34 13.37 9.27
N TRP A 378 -21.61 12.91 8.26
CA TRP A 378 -22.14 11.84 7.40
C TRP A 378 -22.08 10.48 8.11
N ILE A 379 -21.05 10.27 8.93
CA ILE A 379 -20.93 9.06 9.75
C ILE A 379 -21.97 9.09 10.88
N GLU A 380 -22.20 10.24 11.52
CA GLU A 380 -23.25 10.44 12.53
C GLU A 380 -24.62 10.07 11.97
N LYS A 381 -24.97 10.63 10.82
CA LYS A 381 -26.21 10.29 10.13
C LYS A 381 -26.36 8.81 9.84
N ALA A 382 -25.28 8.16 9.40
CA ALA A 382 -25.29 6.72 9.13
C ALA A 382 -25.46 5.89 10.42
N ILE A 383 -24.89 6.35 11.55
CA ILE A 383 -25.08 5.75 12.87
C ILE A 383 -26.55 5.87 13.29
N GLU A 384 -27.14 7.06 13.21
CA GLU A 384 -28.55 7.29 13.55
C GLU A 384 -29.46 6.37 12.72
N GLU A 385 -29.29 6.39 11.38
CA GLU A 385 -30.07 5.58 10.45
C GLU A 385 -29.97 4.06 10.72
N ILE A 386 -28.79 3.55 11.10
CA ILE A 386 -28.60 2.11 11.30
C ILE A 386 -29.10 1.64 12.68
N LEU A 387 -29.17 2.53 13.65
CA LEU A 387 -29.70 2.24 14.98
C LEU A 387 -31.25 2.25 15.03
N GLU A 388 -31.92 2.77 14.00
CA GLU A 388 -33.38 2.71 13.84
C GLU A 388 -33.90 1.32 13.44
N TYR A 389 -33.01 0.44 12.94
CA TYR A 389 -33.32 -0.97 12.64
C TYR A 389 -33.29 -1.79 13.92
#